data_d3ca70d66346e59818797597a3bb5dd4
#
_entry.id   d3ca70d66346e59818797597a3bb5dd4
#
_cell.length_a   1.000
_cell.length_b   1.000
_cell.length_c   1.000
_cell.angle_alpha   90.00
_cell.angle_beta   90.00
_cell.angle_gamma   90.00
#
_symmetry.space_group_name_H-M   'P 1'
#
loop_
_entity.id
_entity.type
_entity.pdbx_description
1 polymer ?
#
loop_
_entity_poly.entity_id
_entity_poly.type
_entity_poly.pdbx_seq_one_letter_code
_entity_poly.pdbx_strand_id
1 'polypeptide(L)'
;MTLTLTDVTLTYPDGDTRLTALDRVSLDVPAGTLTAVVGPSGSGKSSLLAVAATLVTPDHGRVVVAGTDTSRLGRAETAVLRRESIGIVFQQPNLLPSLTAAEQVQVMAHLSGGPARAARVRALELLEAVGLADKADRRPHQLSGGQRQRINIARALMNEPAVLLVDEPTSALDHERGAAVLDLLAALTRERSTATVLVTHDRAHLDRVDGTVTMEDGRLTASAMA
;
A
#
# COMPACT_ATOMS: atom_id res chain seq x y z
N MET A 1 -16.59 4.34 -2.95
CA MET A 1 -16.11 3.47 -1.86
C MET A 1 -15.08 2.55 -2.44
N THR A 2 -13.90 2.53 -1.86
CA THR A 2 -12.80 1.91 -2.56
C THR A 2 -12.18 0.77 -1.78
N LEU A 3 -12.09 0.87 -0.45
CA LEU A 3 -11.71 -0.24 0.43
C LEU A 3 -12.63 -0.28 1.65
N THR A 4 -13.29 -1.41 1.88
CA THR A 4 -14.13 -1.62 3.07
C THR A 4 -13.83 -3.00 3.67
N LEU A 5 -13.49 -3.02 4.94
CA LEU A 5 -13.42 -4.22 5.77
C LEU A 5 -14.58 -4.17 6.76
N THR A 6 -15.29 -5.28 6.95
CA THR A 6 -16.42 -5.37 7.87
C THR A 6 -16.27 -6.61 8.76
N ASP A 7 -16.12 -6.41 10.07
CA ASP A 7 -16.00 -7.44 11.10
C ASP A 7 -14.98 -8.54 10.79
N VAL A 8 -13.84 -8.12 10.23
CA VAL A 8 -12.78 -9.03 9.77
C VAL A 8 -12.06 -9.66 10.96
N THR A 9 -12.03 -11.00 10.99
CA THR A 9 -11.29 -11.79 11.97
C THR A 9 -10.30 -12.69 11.27
N LEU A 10 -9.06 -12.69 11.76
CA LEU A 10 -7.98 -13.53 11.24
C LEU A 10 -7.20 -14.14 12.41
N THR A 11 -7.00 -15.45 12.34
CA THR A 11 -6.20 -16.18 13.33
C THR A 11 -5.10 -16.98 12.65
N TYR A 12 -3.97 -17.15 13.34
CA TYR A 12 -2.87 -18.00 12.92
C TYR A 12 -2.69 -19.17 13.89
N PRO A 13 -2.24 -20.34 13.44
CA PRO A 13 -1.81 -21.41 14.32
C PRO A 13 -0.64 -20.96 15.19
N ASP A 14 -0.68 -21.28 16.48
CA ASP A 14 0.38 -21.01 17.45
C ASP A 14 0.52 -22.24 18.39
N GLY A 15 1.29 -23.23 17.95
CA GLY A 15 1.35 -24.54 18.60
C GLY A 15 -0.03 -25.19 18.66
N ASP A 16 -0.48 -25.54 19.87
CA ASP A 16 -1.81 -26.13 20.13
C ASP A 16 -2.93 -25.07 20.27
N THR A 17 -2.59 -23.76 20.15
CA THR A 17 -3.52 -22.64 20.27
C THR A 17 -3.66 -21.86 18.95
N ARG A 18 -4.49 -20.84 18.95
CA ARG A 18 -4.59 -19.89 17.83
C ARG A 18 -4.33 -18.47 18.34
N LEU A 19 -3.45 -17.78 17.65
CA LEU A 19 -3.19 -16.37 17.86
C LEU A 19 -4.19 -15.56 17.02
N THR A 20 -5.01 -14.72 17.66
CA THR A 20 -5.89 -13.80 16.96
C THR A 20 -5.10 -12.57 16.50
N ALA A 21 -4.87 -12.46 15.21
CA ALA A 21 -4.14 -11.34 14.62
C ALA A 21 -5.07 -10.16 14.27
N LEU A 22 -6.34 -10.43 13.92
CA LEU A 22 -7.40 -9.44 13.72
C LEU A 22 -8.66 -9.93 14.44
N ASP A 23 -9.28 -9.06 15.25
CA ASP A 23 -10.50 -9.35 15.99
C ASP A 23 -11.60 -8.35 15.63
N ARG A 24 -12.52 -8.75 14.75
CA ARG A 24 -13.67 -7.99 14.29
C ARG A 24 -13.32 -6.58 13.80
N VAL A 25 -12.26 -6.50 12.99
CA VAL A 25 -11.76 -5.25 12.44
C VAL A 25 -12.72 -4.72 11.37
N SER A 26 -13.18 -3.48 11.55
CA SER A 26 -13.95 -2.75 10.54
C SER A 26 -13.23 -1.46 10.18
N LEU A 27 -13.03 -1.22 8.87
CA LEU A 27 -12.33 -0.04 8.33
C LEU A 27 -12.96 0.33 7.00
N ASP A 28 -13.28 1.60 6.82
CA ASP A 28 -13.74 2.15 5.54
C ASP A 28 -12.80 3.27 5.10
N VAL A 29 -12.28 3.16 3.88
CA VAL A 29 -11.36 4.13 3.31
C VAL A 29 -11.93 4.63 1.99
N PRO A 30 -12.46 5.86 1.96
CA PRO A 30 -12.98 6.48 0.75
C PRO A 30 -11.89 6.75 -0.30
N ALA A 31 -12.32 6.89 -1.56
CA ALA A 31 -11.44 7.33 -2.64
C ALA A 31 -10.86 8.73 -2.34
N GLY A 32 -9.60 8.93 -2.65
CA GLY A 32 -8.91 10.21 -2.46
C GLY A 32 -8.51 10.51 -1.01
N THR A 33 -8.68 9.56 -0.08
CA THR A 33 -8.28 9.74 1.32
C THR A 33 -7.06 8.89 1.68
N LEU A 34 -6.17 9.47 2.48
CA LEU A 34 -5.02 8.81 3.10
C LEU A 34 -5.33 8.54 4.58
N THR A 35 -5.58 7.29 4.93
CA THR A 35 -5.86 6.87 6.31
C THR A 35 -4.63 6.17 6.90
N ALA A 36 -4.15 6.66 8.04
CA ALA A 36 -3.09 6.01 8.79
C ALA A 36 -3.65 5.01 9.80
N VAL A 37 -3.07 3.81 9.83
CA VAL A 37 -3.27 2.81 10.88
C VAL A 37 -2.00 2.77 11.72
N VAL A 38 -2.09 3.27 12.96
CA VAL A 38 -0.96 3.36 13.88
C VAL A 38 -1.08 2.35 15.01
N GLY A 39 0.04 1.88 15.54
CA GLY A 39 0.05 0.96 16.67
C GLY A 39 1.42 0.34 16.91
N PRO A 40 1.64 -0.30 18.06
CA PRO A 40 2.90 -0.97 18.38
C PRO A 40 3.20 -2.14 17.41
N SER A 41 4.46 -2.61 17.42
CA SER A 41 4.82 -3.83 16.70
C SER A 41 4.01 -5.01 17.25
N GLY A 42 3.56 -5.90 16.36
CA GLY A 42 2.74 -7.06 16.74
C GLY A 42 1.24 -6.76 16.92
N SER A 43 0.77 -5.51 16.78
CA SER A 43 -0.65 -5.18 16.97
C SER A 43 -1.59 -5.70 15.86
N GLY A 44 -1.07 -6.30 14.78
CA GLY A 44 -1.89 -6.84 13.68
C GLY A 44 -1.86 -6.02 12.38
N LYS A 45 -1.12 -4.89 12.33
CA LYS A 45 -1.06 -3.99 11.14
C LYS A 45 -0.70 -4.68 9.84
N SER A 46 0.35 -5.51 9.86
CA SER A 46 0.78 -6.25 8.67
C SER A 46 -0.26 -7.30 8.24
N SER A 47 -0.98 -7.90 9.21
CA SER A 47 -2.11 -8.80 8.93
C SER A 47 -3.28 -8.05 8.29
N LEU A 48 -3.57 -6.84 8.75
CA LEU A 48 -4.57 -5.95 8.15
C LEU A 48 -4.21 -5.65 6.69
N LEU A 49 -2.97 -5.25 6.41
CA LEU A 49 -2.51 -5.02 5.04
C LEU A 49 -2.57 -6.28 4.19
N ALA A 50 -2.20 -7.44 4.73
CA ALA A 50 -2.24 -8.70 4.00
C ALA A 50 -3.67 -9.11 3.60
N VAL A 51 -4.65 -8.88 4.49
CA VAL A 51 -6.07 -9.09 4.19
C VAL A 51 -6.58 -8.05 3.18
N ALA A 52 -6.30 -6.77 3.38
CA ALA A 52 -6.67 -5.71 2.44
C ALA A 52 -6.05 -5.90 1.05
N ALA A 53 -4.81 -6.44 1.00
CA ALA A 53 -4.12 -6.81 -0.24
C ALA A 53 -4.65 -8.12 -0.87
N THR A 54 -5.63 -8.77 -0.25
CA THR A 54 -6.14 -10.08 -0.69
C THR A 54 -5.07 -11.19 -0.76
N LEU A 55 -3.98 -11.04 0.01
CA LEU A 55 -2.92 -12.05 0.14
C LEU A 55 -3.31 -13.15 1.12
N VAL A 56 -4.10 -12.80 2.13
CA VAL A 56 -4.63 -13.71 3.14
C VAL A 56 -6.15 -13.56 3.16
N THR A 57 -6.86 -14.68 3.14
CA THR A 57 -8.31 -14.72 3.31
C THR A 57 -8.62 -14.73 4.81
N PRO A 58 -9.47 -13.82 5.32
CA PRO A 58 -9.84 -13.83 6.73
C PRO A 58 -10.71 -15.04 7.08
N ASP A 59 -10.71 -15.44 8.36
CA ASP A 59 -11.56 -16.53 8.85
C ASP A 59 -13.04 -16.11 8.85
N HIS A 60 -13.32 -14.83 9.16
CA HIS A 60 -14.66 -14.24 9.19
C HIS A 60 -14.62 -12.80 8.71
N GLY A 61 -15.82 -12.27 8.41
CA GLY A 61 -15.99 -10.89 7.95
C GLY A 61 -15.96 -10.76 6.43
N ARG A 62 -15.93 -9.52 5.97
CA ARG A 62 -16.05 -9.20 4.55
C ARG A 62 -15.00 -8.17 4.14
N VAL A 63 -14.43 -8.33 2.96
CA VAL A 63 -13.50 -7.38 2.34
C VAL A 63 -14.03 -6.99 0.97
N VAL A 64 -14.19 -5.69 0.73
CA VAL A 64 -14.61 -5.13 -0.56
C VAL A 64 -13.49 -4.22 -1.08
N VAL A 65 -13.02 -4.50 -2.28
CA VAL A 65 -11.98 -3.72 -2.98
C VAL A 65 -12.57 -3.23 -4.30
N ALA A 66 -12.54 -1.92 -4.53
CA ALA A 66 -13.07 -1.29 -5.74
C ALA A 66 -14.51 -1.76 -6.08
N GLY A 67 -15.36 -1.91 -5.06
CA GLY A 67 -16.75 -2.38 -5.20
C GLY A 67 -16.89 -3.90 -5.35
N THR A 68 -15.80 -4.65 -5.44
CA THR A 68 -15.80 -6.11 -5.60
C THR A 68 -15.66 -6.81 -4.25
N ASP A 69 -16.59 -7.66 -3.88
CA ASP A 69 -16.54 -8.50 -2.69
C ASP A 69 -15.58 -9.68 -2.92
N THR A 70 -14.50 -9.71 -2.16
CA THR A 70 -13.42 -10.71 -2.35
C THR A 70 -13.81 -12.11 -1.89
N SER A 71 -14.82 -12.25 -1.01
CA SER A 71 -15.30 -13.55 -0.51
C SER A 71 -15.92 -14.44 -1.58
N ARG A 72 -16.31 -13.84 -2.71
CA ARG A 72 -16.95 -14.52 -3.85
C ARG A 72 -15.98 -14.91 -4.95
N LEU A 73 -14.70 -14.53 -4.82
CA LEU A 73 -13.71 -14.73 -5.86
C LEU A 73 -12.90 -16.01 -5.64
N GLY A 74 -12.63 -16.71 -6.73
CA GLY A 74 -11.63 -17.77 -6.78
C GLY A 74 -10.21 -17.21 -6.77
N ARG A 75 -9.20 -18.07 -6.59
CA ARG A 75 -7.78 -17.67 -6.52
C ARG A 75 -7.30 -16.88 -7.74
N ALA A 76 -7.73 -17.29 -8.94
CA ALA A 76 -7.34 -16.61 -10.18
C ALA A 76 -7.97 -15.20 -10.27
N GLU A 77 -9.25 -15.07 -9.94
CA GLU A 77 -9.97 -13.79 -9.95
C GLU A 77 -9.41 -12.84 -8.88
N THR A 78 -9.10 -13.35 -7.69
CA THR A 78 -8.44 -12.56 -6.63
C THR A 78 -7.06 -12.06 -7.07
N ALA A 79 -6.29 -12.89 -7.80
CA ALA A 79 -4.99 -12.47 -8.34
C ALA A 79 -5.12 -11.38 -9.41
N VAL A 80 -6.16 -11.45 -10.25
CA VAL A 80 -6.50 -10.39 -11.23
C VAL A 80 -6.89 -9.11 -10.51
N LEU A 81 -7.84 -9.17 -9.56
CA LEU A 81 -8.27 -8.01 -8.77
C LEU A 81 -7.08 -7.32 -8.09
N ARG A 82 -6.20 -8.10 -7.44
CA ARG A 82 -5.01 -7.56 -6.78
C ARG A 82 -4.10 -6.85 -7.76
N ARG A 83 -3.81 -7.44 -8.91
CA ARG A 83 -2.92 -6.88 -9.92
C ARG A 83 -3.47 -5.59 -10.54
N GLU A 84 -4.78 -5.50 -10.72
CA GLU A 84 -5.42 -4.38 -11.43
C GLU A 84 -5.88 -3.26 -10.50
N SER A 85 -6.27 -3.59 -9.27
CA SER A 85 -6.95 -2.64 -8.37
C SER A 85 -6.16 -2.29 -7.11
N ILE A 86 -5.05 -3.00 -6.80
CA ILE A 86 -4.30 -2.79 -5.58
C ILE A 86 -2.83 -2.51 -5.88
N GLY A 87 -2.35 -1.34 -5.43
CA GLY A 87 -0.94 -1.02 -5.37
C GLY A 87 -0.38 -1.30 -3.98
N ILE A 88 0.84 -1.82 -3.90
CA ILE A 88 1.50 -2.09 -2.61
C ILE A 88 2.86 -1.39 -2.59
N VAL A 89 3.06 -0.53 -1.60
CA VAL A 89 4.33 0.10 -1.27
C VAL A 89 4.90 -0.62 -0.06
N PHE A 90 5.96 -1.37 -0.27
CA PHE A 90 6.63 -2.15 0.77
C PHE A 90 7.55 -1.28 1.62
N GLN A 91 7.74 -1.65 2.87
CA GLN A 91 8.72 -1.05 3.80
C GLN A 91 10.12 -1.02 3.17
N GLN A 92 10.58 -2.15 2.65
CA GLN A 92 11.78 -2.22 1.83
C GLN A 92 11.39 -2.18 0.34
N PRO A 93 11.97 -1.28 -0.47
CA PRO A 93 11.60 -1.13 -1.87
C PRO A 93 11.74 -2.40 -2.71
N ASN A 94 12.61 -3.34 -2.32
CA ASN A 94 12.86 -4.62 -3.00
C ASN A 94 13.01 -4.46 -4.52
N LEU A 95 13.80 -3.45 -4.92
CA LEU A 95 14.08 -3.21 -6.34
C LEU A 95 15.02 -4.27 -6.90
N LEU A 96 14.75 -4.72 -8.10
CA LEU A 96 15.57 -5.70 -8.81
C LEU A 96 16.91 -5.04 -9.23
N PRO A 97 18.08 -5.53 -8.79
CA PRO A 97 19.36 -4.86 -9.03
C PRO A 97 19.72 -4.67 -10.51
N SER A 98 19.20 -5.55 -11.37
CA SER A 98 19.46 -5.54 -12.82
C SER A 98 18.63 -4.51 -13.59
N LEU A 99 17.52 -4.02 -13.03
CA LEU A 99 16.59 -3.13 -13.69
C LEU A 99 16.87 -1.67 -13.38
N THR A 100 16.69 -0.79 -14.36
CA THR A 100 16.68 0.67 -14.20
C THR A 100 15.39 1.13 -13.48
N ALA A 101 15.37 2.38 -13.01
CA ALA A 101 14.18 2.97 -12.37
C ALA A 101 12.93 2.86 -13.26
N ALA A 102 13.06 3.17 -14.54
CA ALA A 102 11.94 3.04 -15.49
C ALA A 102 11.49 1.58 -15.66
N GLU A 103 12.43 0.64 -15.77
CA GLU A 103 12.12 -0.79 -15.91
C GLU A 103 11.48 -1.36 -14.63
N GLN A 104 11.86 -0.88 -13.42
CA GLN A 104 11.21 -1.25 -12.16
C GLN A 104 9.71 -0.93 -12.18
N VAL A 105 9.35 0.22 -12.73
CA VAL A 105 7.95 0.64 -12.83
C VAL A 105 7.23 -0.14 -13.93
N GLN A 106 7.84 -0.30 -15.10
CA GLN A 106 7.27 -1.02 -16.25
C GLN A 106 6.93 -2.49 -15.98
N VAL A 107 7.68 -3.15 -15.07
CA VAL A 107 7.48 -4.57 -14.79
C VAL A 107 6.04 -4.89 -14.38
N MET A 108 5.35 -3.98 -13.71
CA MET A 108 3.95 -4.18 -13.29
C MET A 108 2.98 -4.23 -14.48
N ALA A 109 3.16 -3.35 -15.47
CA ALA A 109 2.37 -3.40 -16.70
C ALA A 109 2.68 -4.66 -17.53
N HIS A 110 3.94 -5.08 -17.54
CA HIS A 110 4.34 -6.31 -18.23
C HIS A 110 3.67 -7.55 -17.63
N LEU A 111 3.60 -7.64 -16.30
CA LEU A 111 2.89 -8.71 -15.58
C LEU A 111 1.37 -8.68 -15.84
N SER A 112 0.81 -7.53 -16.23
CA SER A 112 -0.59 -7.37 -16.61
C SER A 112 -0.84 -7.60 -18.11
N GLY A 113 0.18 -7.92 -18.89
CA GLY A 113 0.07 -8.12 -20.35
C GLY A 113 -0.06 -6.82 -21.14
N GLY A 114 0.24 -5.68 -20.56
CA GLY A 114 0.17 -4.38 -21.21
C GLY A 114 1.25 -4.18 -22.29
N PRO A 115 0.98 -3.35 -23.33
CA PRO A 115 1.93 -3.09 -24.40
C PRO A 115 3.15 -2.32 -23.91
N ALA A 116 4.36 -2.81 -24.22
CA ALA A 116 5.64 -2.28 -23.71
C ALA A 116 5.83 -0.78 -23.96
N ARG A 117 5.39 -0.26 -25.13
CA ARG A 117 5.51 1.15 -25.47
C ARG A 117 4.66 2.04 -24.55
N ALA A 118 3.41 1.67 -24.30
CA ALA A 118 2.54 2.40 -23.38
C ALA A 118 3.07 2.33 -21.95
N ALA A 119 3.56 1.16 -21.54
CA ALA A 119 4.17 0.96 -20.23
C ALA A 119 5.38 1.88 -20.00
N ARG A 120 6.23 2.11 -21.04
CA ARG A 120 7.38 3.01 -20.90
C ARG A 120 6.94 4.48 -20.76
N VAL A 121 5.98 4.95 -21.55
CA VAL A 121 5.45 6.31 -21.44
C VAL A 121 4.90 6.52 -20.02
N ARG A 122 4.03 5.63 -19.58
CA ARG A 122 3.43 5.71 -18.24
C ARG A 122 4.47 5.65 -17.11
N ALA A 123 5.50 4.82 -17.25
CA ALA A 123 6.56 4.73 -16.24
C ALA A 123 7.34 6.05 -16.12
N LEU A 124 7.60 6.75 -17.23
CA LEU A 124 8.29 8.05 -17.22
C LEU A 124 7.41 9.14 -16.58
N GLU A 125 6.11 9.19 -16.88
CA GLU A 125 5.15 10.08 -16.23
C GLU A 125 5.11 9.85 -14.70
N LEU A 126 5.11 8.59 -14.26
CA LEU A 126 5.13 8.25 -12.84
C LEU A 126 6.45 8.63 -12.17
N LEU A 127 7.59 8.45 -12.85
CA LEU A 127 8.88 8.90 -12.34
C LEU A 127 8.95 10.42 -12.24
N GLU A 128 8.35 11.15 -13.18
CA GLU A 128 8.22 12.61 -13.10
C GLU A 128 7.33 13.01 -11.90
N ALA A 129 6.18 12.38 -11.72
CA ALA A 129 5.26 12.63 -10.60
C ALA A 129 5.92 12.40 -9.22
N VAL A 130 6.89 11.49 -9.12
CA VAL A 130 7.66 11.28 -7.88
C VAL A 130 8.98 12.08 -7.84
N GLY A 131 9.22 12.98 -8.81
CA GLY A 131 10.39 13.87 -8.88
C GLY A 131 11.70 13.12 -9.23
N LEU A 132 11.62 12.11 -10.10
CA LEU A 132 12.76 11.27 -10.52
C LEU A 132 12.87 11.13 -12.06
N ALA A 133 12.37 12.10 -12.83
CA ALA A 133 12.44 12.07 -14.29
C ALA A 133 13.89 11.89 -14.81
N ASP A 134 14.85 12.59 -14.19
CA ASP A 134 16.27 12.55 -14.53
C ASP A 134 17.01 11.27 -14.08
N LYS A 135 16.32 10.39 -13.36
CA LYS A 135 16.85 9.14 -12.81
C LYS A 135 16.33 7.87 -13.51
N ALA A 136 15.53 8.03 -14.59
CA ALA A 136 14.85 6.93 -15.26
C ALA A 136 15.77 5.75 -15.63
N ASP A 137 17.00 6.04 -16.06
CA ASP A 137 17.99 5.03 -16.49
C ASP A 137 18.96 4.60 -15.37
N ARG A 138 18.73 5.07 -14.12
CA ARG A 138 19.58 4.69 -12.97
C ARG A 138 19.16 3.35 -12.39
N ARG A 139 20.12 2.56 -11.95
CA ARG A 139 19.93 1.29 -11.24
C ARG A 139 19.92 1.51 -9.72
N PRO A 140 19.36 0.57 -8.92
CA PRO A 140 19.19 0.75 -7.48
C PRO A 140 20.45 1.15 -6.70
N HIS A 141 21.62 0.64 -7.09
CA HIS A 141 22.90 0.98 -6.45
C HIS A 141 23.36 2.42 -6.69
N GLN A 142 22.78 3.11 -7.68
CA GLN A 142 23.06 4.50 -8.04
C GLN A 142 22.08 5.50 -7.38
N LEU A 143 21.17 5.01 -6.54
CA LEU A 143 20.06 5.76 -5.98
C LEU A 143 20.14 5.81 -4.46
N SER A 144 19.76 6.94 -3.87
CA SER A 144 19.60 7.07 -2.42
C SER A 144 18.43 6.23 -1.89
N GLY A 145 18.36 6.02 -0.57
CA GLY A 145 17.23 5.32 0.07
C GLY A 145 15.88 5.95 -0.26
N GLY A 146 15.78 7.27 -0.13
CA GLY A 146 14.55 8.01 -0.46
C GLY A 146 14.18 7.95 -1.96
N GLN A 147 15.18 7.96 -2.86
CA GLN A 147 14.91 7.76 -4.30
C GLN A 147 14.40 6.36 -4.59
N ARG A 148 14.96 5.33 -3.96
CA ARG A 148 14.45 3.96 -4.08
C ARG A 148 13.02 3.84 -3.56
N GLN A 149 12.67 4.51 -2.45
CA GLN A 149 11.32 4.53 -1.92
C GLN A 149 10.34 5.23 -2.86
N ARG A 150 10.72 6.34 -3.48
CA ARG A 150 9.89 7.01 -4.50
C ARG A 150 9.66 6.13 -5.74
N ILE A 151 10.64 5.34 -6.16
CA ILE A 151 10.45 4.35 -7.25
C ILE A 151 9.46 3.26 -6.82
N ASN A 152 9.54 2.80 -5.56
CA ASN A 152 8.58 1.84 -5.01
C ASN A 152 7.14 2.37 -5.07
N ILE A 153 6.94 3.66 -4.75
CA ILE A 153 5.64 4.34 -4.89
C ILE A 153 5.21 4.40 -6.36
N ALA A 154 6.08 4.85 -7.26
CA ALA A 154 5.78 4.91 -8.70
C ALA A 154 5.41 3.52 -9.24
N ARG A 155 6.14 2.47 -8.85
CA ARG A 155 5.84 1.09 -9.23
C ARG A 155 4.46 0.64 -8.75
N ALA A 156 4.07 0.98 -7.53
CA ALA A 156 2.76 0.63 -6.98
C ALA A 156 1.60 1.31 -7.72
N LEU A 157 1.84 2.47 -8.34
CA LEU A 157 0.83 3.25 -9.09
C LEU A 157 0.74 2.88 -10.58
N MET A 158 1.57 1.96 -11.07
CA MET A 158 1.68 1.69 -12.51
C MET A 158 0.37 1.24 -13.15
N ASN A 159 -0.39 0.40 -12.48
CA ASN A 159 -1.66 -0.15 -12.97
C ASN A 159 -2.89 0.66 -12.54
N GLU A 160 -2.72 1.92 -12.17
CA GLU A 160 -3.81 2.82 -11.74
C GLU A 160 -4.71 2.23 -10.65
N PRO A 161 -4.12 1.76 -9.54
CA PRO A 161 -4.86 1.04 -8.52
C PRO A 161 -5.92 1.93 -7.87
N ALA A 162 -7.08 1.37 -7.58
CA ALA A 162 -8.11 2.02 -6.79
C ALA A 162 -7.75 2.08 -5.30
N VAL A 163 -6.92 1.13 -4.82
CA VAL A 163 -6.45 1.04 -3.44
C VAL A 163 -4.92 1.03 -3.41
N LEU A 164 -4.33 1.85 -2.55
CA LEU A 164 -2.89 1.87 -2.29
C LEU A 164 -2.63 1.46 -0.84
N LEU A 165 -1.88 0.39 -0.65
CA LEU A 165 -1.49 -0.12 0.67
C LEU A 165 -0.01 0.19 0.89
N VAL A 166 0.29 0.87 1.99
CA VAL A 166 1.63 1.40 2.26
C VAL A 166 2.11 0.89 3.61
N ASP A 167 3.18 0.11 3.58
CA ASP A 167 3.77 -0.50 4.78
C ASP A 167 5.04 0.26 5.18
N GLU A 168 5.00 0.97 6.29
CA GLU A 168 6.14 1.64 6.95
C GLU A 168 7.06 2.42 5.97
N PRO A 169 6.56 3.33 5.13
CA PRO A 169 7.32 3.90 4.01
C PRO A 169 8.47 4.81 4.44
N THR A 170 8.52 5.22 5.71
CA THR A 170 9.48 6.18 6.26
C THR A 170 10.49 5.56 7.21
N SER A 171 10.35 4.27 7.55
CA SER A 171 11.14 3.60 8.59
C SER A 171 12.67 3.61 8.38
N ALA A 172 13.14 3.76 7.14
CA ALA A 172 14.56 3.82 6.78
C ALA A 172 15.02 5.24 6.37
N LEU A 173 14.20 6.27 6.64
CA LEU A 173 14.47 7.64 6.23
C LEU A 173 14.63 8.55 7.45
N ASP A 174 15.40 9.61 7.28
CA ASP A 174 15.43 10.71 8.25
C ASP A 174 14.09 11.48 8.25
N HIS A 175 13.88 12.29 9.27
CA HIS A 175 12.63 13.01 9.50
C HIS A 175 12.18 13.85 8.30
N GLU A 176 13.08 14.62 7.69
CA GLU A 176 12.77 15.50 6.56
C GLU A 176 12.38 14.70 5.31
N ARG A 177 13.13 13.63 5.00
CA ARG A 177 12.82 12.75 3.87
C ARG A 177 11.55 11.94 4.11
N GLY A 178 11.29 11.55 5.34
CA GLY A 178 10.04 10.90 5.75
C GLY A 178 8.83 11.80 5.50
N ALA A 179 8.91 13.06 5.95
CA ALA A 179 7.88 14.07 5.68
C ALA A 179 7.60 14.23 4.17
N ALA A 180 8.66 14.39 3.37
CA ALA A 180 8.53 14.55 1.91
C ALA A 180 7.90 13.32 1.22
N VAL A 181 8.10 12.11 1.73
CA VAL A 181 7.45 10.89 1.21
C VAL A 181 5.96 10.88 1.55
N LEU A 182 5.58 11.31 2.76
CA LEU A 182 4.15 11.37 3.14
C LEU A 182 3.41 12.49 2.42
N ASP A 183 4.02 13.66 2.23
CA ASP A 183 3.46 14.75 1.41
C ASP A 183 3.22 14.27 -0.03
N LEU A 184 4.16 13.53 -0.61
CA LEU A 184 4.03 12.94 -1.94
C LEU A 184 2.87 11.91 -1.98
N LEU A 185 2.78 11.01 -1.00
CA LEU A 185 1.69 10.04 -0.92
C LEU A 185 0.33 10.71 -0.79
N ALA A 186 0.20 11.75 0.05
CA ALA A 186 -1.03 12.51 0.22
C ALA A 186 -1.44 13.23 -1.09
N ALA A 187 -0.48 13.85 -1.79
CA ALA A 187 -0.73 14.50 -3.07
C ALA A 187 -1.21 13.50 -4.13
N LEU A 188 -0.50 12.37 -4.30
CA LEU A 188 -0.85 11.33 -5.28
C LEU A 188 -2.19 10.64 -4.94
N THR A 189 -2.50 10.45 -3.66
CA THR A 189 -3.78 9.90 -3.18
C THR A 189 -4.94 10.77 -3.66
N ARG A 190 -4.86 12.09 -3.46
CA ARG A 190 -5.91 13.04 -3.87
C ARG A 190 -5.99 13.17 -5.39
N GLU A 191 -4.85 13.38 -6.07
CA GLU A 191 -4.79 13.56 -7.52
C GLU A 191 -5.40 12.36 -8.27
N ARG A 192 -5.12 11.15 -7.79
CA ARG A 192 -5.55 9.91 -8.45
C ARG A 192 -6.83 9.32 -7.88
N SER A 193 -7.44 9.99 -6.90
CA SER A 193 -8.63 9.50 -6.21
C SER A 193 -8.48 8.07 -5.67
N THR A 194 -7.28 7.72 -5.20
CA THR A 194 -6.96 6.39 -4.65
C THR A 194 -7.36 6.33 -3.19
N ALA A 195 -7.90 5.21 -2.71
CA ALA A 195 -8.05 4.95 -1.27
C ALA A 195 -6.71 4.44 -0.73
N THR A 196 -6.05 5.21 0.14
CA THR A 196 -4.72 4.87 0.63
C THR A 196 -4.75 4.50 2.11
N VAL A 197 -4.23 3.32 2.44
CA VAL A 197 -3.99 2.88 3.82
C VAL A 197 -2.49 2.90 4.08
N LEU A 198 -2.08 3.73 5.03
CA LEU A 198 -0.71 3.81 5.51
C LEU A 198 -0.62 3.10 6.86
N VAL A 199 0.23 2.12 6.98
CA VAL A 199 0.55 1.48 8.25
C VAL A 199 1.88 2.03 8.77
N THR A 200 1.92 2.49 10.01
CA THR A 200 3.16 2.97 10.63
C THR A 200 3.11 2.83 12.17
N HIS A 201 4.27 2.73 12.79
CA HIS A 201 4.44 2.92 14.23
C HIS A 201 4.90 4.34 14.59
N ASP A 202 5.33 5.12 13.59
CA ASP A 202 5.75 6.51 13.77
C ASP A 202 4.55 7.46 13.71
N ARG A 203 4.42 8.31 14.71
CA ARG A 203 3.36 9.32 14.83
C ARG A 203 3.79 10.73 14.45
N ALA A 204 5.06 10.91 14.05
CA ALA A 204 5.65 12.23 13.86
C ALA A 204 5.02 13.05 12.71
N HIS A 205 4.31 12.41 11.79
CA HIS A 205 3.79 13.04 10.57
C HIS A 205 2.30 12.78 10.33
N LEU A 206 1.53 12.48 11.39
CA LEU A 206 0.10 12.19 11.29
C LEU A 206 -0.75 13.42 10.92
N ASP A 207 -0.19 14.61 11.00
CA ASP A 207 -0.76 15.86 10.51
C ASP A 207 -0.92 15.92 8.97
N ARG A 208 -0.29 14.98 8.25
CA ARG A 208 -0.31 14.88 6.77
C ARG A 208 -1.35 13.90 6.23
N VAL A 209 -2.04 13.16 7.09
CA VAL A 209 -3.05 12.18 6.71
C VAL A 209 -4.45 12.71 6.94
N ASP A 210 -5.44 12.20 6.19
CA ASP A 210 -6.83 12.65 6.30
C ASP A 210 -7.59 11.99 7.46
N GLY A 211 -7.10 10.85 7.95
CA GLY A 211 -7.66 10.15 9.09
C GLY A 211 -6.65 9.24 9.77
N THR A 212 -6.82 9.01 11.06
CA THR A 212 -5.98 8.11 11.85
C THR A 212 -6.83 7.15 12.66
N VAL A 213 -6.48 5.87 12.63
CA VAL A 213 -7.04 4.83 13.51
C VAL A 213 -5.91 4.14 14.27
N THR A 214 -6.15 3.78 15.52
CA THR A 214 -5.17 3.07 16.34
C THR A 214 -5.48 1.58 16.31
N MET A 215 -4.45 0.75 16.14
CA MET A 215 -4.54 -0.69 16.19
C MET A 215 -3.78 -1.23 17.41
N GLU A 216 -4.50 -1.95 18.27
CA GLU A 216 -3.97 -2.58 19.48
C GLU A 216 -4.58 -4.00 19.61
N ASP A 217 -3.76 -4.99 19.85
CA ASP A 217 -4.15 -6.41 20.05
C ASP A 217 -5.18 -6.92 19.02
N GLY A 218 -4.94 -6.60 17.74
CA GLY A 218 -5.77 -7.03 16.63
C GLY A 218 -7.09 -6.26 16.48
N ARG A 219 -7.33 -5.19 17.24
CA ARG A 219 -8.55 -4.37 17.17
C ARG A 219 -8.26 -2.95 16.72
N LEU A 220 -9.18 -2.36 15.97
CA LEU A 220 -9.15 -0.94 15.66
C LEU A 220 -9.97 -0.17 16.68
N THR A 221 -9.35 0.88 17.21
CA THR A 221 -10.03 1.92 17.99
C THR A 221 -9.99 3.21 17.18
N ALA A 222 -11.16 3.86 17.02
CA ALA A 222 -11.22 5.14 16.32
C ALA A 222 -10.44 6.18 17.12
N SER A 223 -9.44 6.80 16.50
CA SER A 223 -8.91 8.09 16.93
C SER A 223 -9.68 9.16 16.18
N ALA A 224 -10.03 10.26 16.85
CA ALA A 224 -10.86 11.32 16.30
C ALA A 224 -10.38 11.75 14.89
N MET A 225 -11.34 11.85 13.97
CA MET A 225 -11.12 12.57 12.72
C MET A 225 -10.84 14.03 13.07
N ALA A 226 -9.74 14.57 12.59
CA ALA A 226 -9.41 15.98 12.69
C ALA A 226 -10.28 16.82 11.76
#